data_4aa137a76760fc8d38d76e448179c873
#
_entry.id   4aa137a76760fc8d38d76e448179c873
#
_cell.length_a   1.000
_cell.length_b   1.000
_cell.length_c   1.000
_cell.angle_alpha   90.00
_cell.angle_beta   90.00
_cell.angle_gamma   90.00
#
_symmetry.space_group_name_H-M   'P 1'
#
loop_
_entity.id
_entity.type
_entity.pdbx_description
1 polymer ?
#
loop_
_entity_poly.entity_id
_entity_poly.type
_entity_poly.pdbx_seq_one_letter_code
_entity_poly.pdbx_strand_id
1 'polypeptide(L)'
;MNFTAPGLTVSLLPESFYLIGWLGLAFLAWRWLMSGDWRRLAEPSKLNLFLGAAVALLALWQIRTGIKPGLTFHFYGIAALTLMFGFWRATFAGTLILLANAAFGRGSWNALGVDALLVAALPAAVSWGVFCLLDRHLPNHFFVYVLGNGFFGAALSVAAIGLATTALMALAGAYPLDYLLTHYTPYAALLISWAEAFSTGMAITVMAVYRPAWLETFDDAKYLQNK
;
A
#
# COMPACT_ATOMS: atom_id res chain seq x y z
N MET A 1 -16.02 22.16 -10.06
CA MET A 1 -16.29 20.76 -9.72
C MET A 1 -15.45 20.42 -8.49
N ASN A 2 -16.08 20.34 -7.32
CA ASN A 2 -15.37 19.99 -6.08
C ASN A 2 -15.12 18.47 -6.07
N PHE A 3 -13.96 18.03 -6.50
CA PHE A 3 -13.48 16.69 -6.29
C PHE A 3 -13.04 16.55 -4.82
N THR A 4 -14.03 16.37 -3.95
CA THR A 4 -13.80 16.19 -2.53
C THR A 4 -13.39 14.75 -2.24
N ALA A 5 -12.31 14.66 -1.57
CA ALA A 5 -11.75 13.57 -0.77
C ALA A 5 -11.33 12.27 -1.48
N PRO A 6 -10.07 11.85 -1.28
CA PRO A 6 -9.66 10.47 -1.40
C PRO A 6 -10.14 9.76 -0.15
N GLY A 7 -10.65 8.64 -0.30
CA GLY A 7 -11.29 7.88 0.74
C GLY A 7 -12.79 7.77 0.45
N LEU A 8 -13.34 6.67 0.90
CA LEU A 8 -14.74 6.38 0.78
C LEU A 8 -15.54 7.43 1.55
N THR A 9 -16.35 8.22 0.84
CA THR A 9 -17.21 9.20 1.51
C THR A 9 -18.26 8.49 2.35
N VAL A 10 -18.61 9.07 3.49
CA VAL A 10 -19.54 8.54 4.50
C VAL A 10 -20.89 8.05 3.94
N SER A 11 -21.29 8.55 2.78
CA SER A 11 -22.58 8.24 2.16
C SER A 11 -22.57 7.04 1.21
N LEU A 12 -21.39 6.43 0.94
CA LEU A 12 -21.27 5.39 -0.09
C LEU A 12 -21.40 3.97 0.44
N LEU A 13 -21.06 3.74 1.70
CA LEU A 13 -21.10 2.41 2.31
C LEU A 13 -22.17 2.33 3.40
N PRO A 14 -22.83 1.17 3.56
CA PRO A 14 -23.64 0.88 4.74
C PRO A 14 -22.81 0.97 6.03
N GLU A 15 -23.44 1.31 7.15
CA GLU A 15 -22.78 1.47 8.46
C GLU A 15 -22.01 0.22 8.91
N SER A 16 -22.50 -0.96 8.56
CA SER A 16 -21.84 -2.23 8.86
C SER A 16 -20.41 -2.32 8.29
N PHE A 17 -20.16 -1.75 7.12
CA PHE A 17 -18.83 -1.74 6.52
C PHE A 17 -17.85 -0.85 7.29
N TYR A 18 -18.34 0.30 7.78
CA TYR A 18 -17.49 1.17 8.63
C TYR A 18 -17.17 0.50 9.95
N LEU A 19 -18.15 -0.18 10.57
CA LEU A 19 -17.92 -0.94 11.80
C LEU A 19 -16.86 -2.03 11.59
N ILE A 20 -16.99 -2.83 10.53
CA ILE A 20 -16.00 -3.86 10.18
C ILE A 20 -14.63 -3.22 9.96
N GLY A 21 -14.56 -2.09 9.25
CA GLY A 21 -13.33 -1.35 9.03
C GLY A 21 -12.66 -0.90 10.34
N TRP A 22 -13.43 -0.35 11.27
CA TRP A 22 -12.93 0.07 12.59
C TRP A 22 -12.48 -1.10 13.45
N LEU A 23 -13.18 -2.23 13.44
CA LEU A 23 -12.76 -3.45 14.12
C LEU A 23 -11.44 -3.99 13.52
N GLY A 24 -11.32 -3.96 12.19
CA GLY A 24 -10.07 -4.31 11.51
C GLY A 24 -8.91 -3.38 11.85
N LEU A 25 -9.16 -2.08 11.91
CA LEU A 25 -8.15 -1.10 12.34
C LEU A 25 -7.75 -1.31 13.80
N ALA A 26 -8.68 -1.61 14.68
CA ALA A 26 -8.40 -1.93 16.08
C ALA A 26 -7.52 -3.20 16.19
N PHE A 27 -7.80 -4.23 15.37
CA PHE A 27 -6.96 -5.42 15.27
C PHE A 27 -5.55 -5.07 14.79
N LEU A 28 -5.40 -4.24 13.74
CA LEU A 28 -4.09 -3.78 13.26
C LEU A 28 -3.35 -3.02 14.36
N ALA A 29 -4.02 -2.10 15.06
CA ALA A 29 -3.44 -1.34 16.16
C ALA A 29 -2.93 -2.25 17.29
N TRP A 30 -3.72 -3.24 17.68
CA TRP A 30 -3.31 -4.25 18.65
C TRP A 30 -2.07 -5.02 18.16
N ARG A 31 -2.05 -5.43 16.89
CA ARG A 31 -0.90 -6.15 16.31
C ARG A 31 0.36 -5.29 16.24
N TRP A 32 0.25 -3.99 15.94
CA TRP A 32 1.39 -3.08 15.98
C TRP A 32 2.00 -2.99 17.38
N LEU A 33 1.17 -2.89 18.42
CA LEU A 33 1.66 -2.88 19.79
C LEU A 33 2.37 -4.19 20.18
N MET A 34 1.88 -5.34 19.69
CA MET A 34 2.41 -6.67 20.00
C MET A 34 3.60 -7.08 19.12
N SER A 35 3.79 -6.50 17.93
CA SER A 35 4.77 -6.97 16.95
C SER A 35 6.23 -6.84 17.40
N GLY A 36 6.52 -5.99 18.38
CA GLY A 36 7.85 -5.81 18.95
C GLY A 36 8.92 -5.26 17.99
N ASP A 37 8.58 -5.06 16.71
CA ASP A 37 9.49 -4.62 15.66
C ASP A 37 9.92 -3.15 15.76
N TRP A 38 9.31 -2.40 16.68
CA TRP A 38 9.60 -0.98 16.90
C TRP A 38 11.00 -0.70 17.40
N ARG A 39 11.65 -1.69 18.03
CA ARG A 39 13.05 -1.56 18.50
C ARG A 39 14.01 -1.26 17.35
N ARG A 40 13.71 -1.70 16.14
CA ARG A 40 14.53 -1.39 14.96
C ARG A 40 14.46 0.09 14.56
N LEU A 41 13.36 0.77 14.88
CA LEU A 41 13.21 2.22 14.68
C LEU A 41 13.79 3.06 15.85
N ALA A 42 14.33 2.44 16.89
CA ALA A 42 15.00 3.18 17.96
C ALA A 42 16.32 3.80 17.51
N GLU A 43 16.90 3.30 16.41
CA GLU A 43 18.05 3.92 15.77
C GLU A 43 17.63 5.18 15.01
N PRO A 44 18.22 6.36 15.31
CA PRO A 44 17.79 7.63 14.71
C PRO A 44 17.86 7.65 13.17
N SER A 45 18.84 6.98 12.59
CA SER A 45 18.97 6.87 11.12
C SER A 45 17.80 6.14 10.49
N LYS A 46 17.34 5.04 11.09
CA LYS A 46 16.18 4.25 10.60
C LYS A 46 14.87 4.96 10.84
N LEU A 47 14.73 5.63 11.97
CA LEU A 47 13.56 6.45 12.26
C LEU A 47 13.43 7.60 11.24
N ASN A 48 14.52 8.31 10.96
CA ASN A 48 14.53 9.39 9.98
C ASN A 48 14.19 8.87 8.57
N LEU A 49 14.71 7.72 8.18
CA LEU A 49 14.38 7.08 6.92
C LEU A 49 12.89 6.72 6.86
N PHE A 50 12.33 6.13 7.92
CA PHE A 50 10.93 5.75 8.01
C PHE A 50 10.01 6.97 7.91
N LEU A 51 10.28 8.01 8.69
CA LEU A 51 9.49 9.25 8.66
C LEU A 51 9.64 9.96 7.32
N GLY A 52 10.84 10.03 6.76
CA GLY A 52 11.10 10.61 5.44
C GLY A 52 10.34 9.89 4.34
N ALA A 53 10.34 8.55 4.33
CA ALA A 53 9.57 7.75 3.38
C ALA A 53 8.05 7.97 3.53
N ALA A 54 7.54 8.03 4.77
CA ALA A 54 6.13 8.30 5.04
C ALA A 54 5.72 9.71 4.57
N VAL A 55 6.55 10.73 4.80
CA VAL A 55 6.29 12.11 4.34
C VAL A 55 6.36 12.20 2.82
N ALA A 56 7.34 11.56 2.18
CA ALA A 56 7.45 11.52 0.72
C ALA A 56 6.20 10.86 0.11
N LEU A 57 5.74 9.75 0.69
CA LEU A 57 4.53 9.09 0.22
C LEU A 57 3.26 9.91 0.49
N LEU A 58 3.17 10.59 1.64
CA LEU A 58 2.08 11.54 1.92
C LEU A 58 2.03 12.65 0.85
N ALA A 59 3.18 13.20 0.46
CA ALA A 59 3.26 14.19 -0.60
C ALA A 59 2.83 13.61 -1.96
N LEU A 60 3.25 12.39 -2.28
CA LEU A 60 2.85 11.69 -3.51
C LEU A 60 1.33 11.46 -3.55
N TRP A 61 0.70 11.14 -2.42
CA TRP A 61 -0.75 10.95 -2.33
C TRP A 61 -1.57 12.22 -2.52
N GLN A 62 -0.92 13.40 -2.57
CA GLN A 62 -1.61 14.63 -2.94
C GLN A 62 -1.88 14.70 -4.46
N ILE A 63 -1.10 13.93 -5.26
CA ILE A 63 -1.27 13.80 -6.71
C ILE A 63 -2.24 12.65 -6.96
N ARG A 64 -3.50 12.99 -7.17
CA ARG A 64 -4.59 12.02 -7.34
C ARG A 64 -5.65 12.54 -8.28
N THR A 65 -6.34 11.63 -8.92
CA THR A 65 -7.52 11.88 -9.72
C THR A 65 -8.63 10.92 -9.35
N GLY A 66 -9.87 11.21 -9.69
CA GLY A 66 -11.00 10.33 -9.43
C GLY A 66 -12.04 10.42 -10.54
N ILE A 67 -12.72 9.32 -10.79
CA ILE A 67 -13.84 9.25 -11.75
C ILE A 67 -15.14 9.63 -11.06
N LYS A 68 -15.35 9.07 -9.84
CA LYS A 68 -16.51 9.30 -8.98
C LYS A 68 -16.09 9.24 -7.51
N PRO A 69 -16.94 9.70 -6.58
CA PRO A 69 -16.68 9.56 -5.15
C PRO A 69 -16.28 8.12 -4.79
N GLY A 70 -15.20 7.94 -4.03
CA GLY A 70 -14.67 6.63 -3.65
C GLY A 70 -13.91 5.87 -4.74
N LEU A 71 -13.95 6.30 -6.00
CA LEU A 71 -13.23 5.70 -7.12
C LEU A 71 -12.07 6.61 -7.53
N THR A 72 -10.98 6.54 -6.80
CA THR A 72 -9.80 7.41 -6.98
C THR A 72 -8.60 6.62 -7.46
N PHE A 73 -7.71 7.31 -8.20
CA PHE A 73 -6.45 6.79 -8.69
C PHE A 73 -5.31 7.65 -8.16
N HIS A 74 -4.33 7.01 -7.58
CA HIS A 74 -3.05 7.64 -7.19
C HIS A 74 -1.98 6.55 -7.09
N PHE A 75 -0.73 6.94 -6.98
CA PHE A 75 0.34 6.02 -6.63
C PHE A 75 0.24 5.65 -5.15
N TYR A 76 0.28 4.37 -4.86
CA TYR A 76 0.12 3.87 -3.48
C TYR A 76 1.44 3.81 -2.72
N GLY A 77 2.52 3.30 -3.32
CA GLY A 77 3.85 3.21 -2.71
C GLY A 77 3.96 2.26 -1.51
N ILE A 78 2.89 1.60 -1.12
CA ILE A 78 2.86 0.71 0.06
C ILE A 78 3.73 -0.52 -0.16
N ALA A 79 3.85 -1.02 -1.40
CA ALA A 79 4.74 -2.13 -1.72
C ALA A 79 6.21 -1.75 -1.46
N ALA A 80 6.63 -0.52 -1.82
CA ALA A 80 7.96 -0.02 -1.52
C ALA A 80 8.19 0.07 0.00
N LEU A 81 7.25 0.64 0.76
CA LEU A 81 7.34 0.68 2.23
C LEU A 81 7.42 -0.73 2.83
N THR A 82 6.71 -1.71 2.24
CA THR A 82 6.74 -3.10 2.71
C THR A 82 8.12 -3.73 2.53
N LEU A 83 8.77 -3.48 1.41
CA LEU A 83 10.13 -3.97 1.14
C LEU A 83 11.18 -3.22 1.96
N MET A 84 10.96 -1.93 2.26
CA MET A 84 11.85 -1.14 3.10
C MET A 84 11.77 -1.50 4.59
N PHE A 85 10.55 -1.70 5.12
CA PHE A 85 10.34 -1.75 6.58
C PHE A 85 9.62 -3.02 7.07
N GLY A 86 9.22 -3.91 6.17
CA GLY A 86 8.40 -5.08 6.49
C GLY A 86 6.91 -4.75 6.64
N PHE A 87 6.11 -5.80 6.76
CA PHE A 87 4.64 -5.73 6.72
C PHE A 87 4.04 -4.78 7.77
N TRP A 88 4.36 -4.98 9.06
CA TRP A 88 3.70 -4.24 10.15
C TRP A 88 4.01 -2.75 10.15
N ARG A 89 5.24 -2.37 9.85
CA ARG A 89 5.64 -0.97 9.79
C ARG A 89 5.13 -0.26 8.55
N ALA A 90 5.05 -0.97 7.41
CA ALA A 90 4.43 -0.44 6.20
C ALA A 90 2.93 -0.16 6.40
N THR A 91 2.19 -1.09 7.03
CA THR A 91 0.77 -0.88 7.35
C THR A 91 0.56 0.28 8.33
N PHE A 92 1.43 0.42 9.31
CA PHE A 92 1.40 1.54 10.25
C PHE A 92 1.67 2.87 9.53
N ALA A 93 2.72 2.95 8.70
CA ALA A 93 3.03 4.15 7.92
C ALA A 93 1.87 4.54 7.00
N GLY A 94 1.29 3.57 6.25
CA GLY A 94 0.13 3.80 5.39
C GLY A 94 -1.07 4.35 6.18
N THR A 95 -1.32 3.82 7.37
CA THR A 95 -2.40 4.31 8.23
C THR A 95 -2.13 5.71 8.77
N LEU A 96 -0.87 6.03 9.13
CA LEU A 96 -0.50 7.40 9.51
C LEU A 96 -0.71 8.40 8.36
N ILE A 97 -0.43 7.99 7.12
CA ILE A 97 -0.68 8.82 5.94
C ILE A 97 -2.18 9.05 5.74
N LEU A 98 -3.00 8.02 5.94
CA LEU A 98 -4.47 8.14 5.89
C LEU A 98 -5.00 9.07 6.99
N LEU A 99 -4.48 8.96 8.21
CA LEU A 99 -4.81 9.85 9.33
C LEU A 99 -4.44 11.30 9.00
N ALA A 100 -3.25 11.54 8.45
CA ALA A 100 -2.82 12.86 8.03
C ALA A 100 -3.74 13.44 6.94
N ASN A 101 -4.11 12.62 5.93
CA ASN A 101 -5.06 13.04 4.89
C ASN A 101 -6.43 13.39 5.48
N ALA A 102 -6.94 12.61 6.44
CA ALA A 102 -8.20 12.90 7.11
C ALA A 102 -8.12 14.20 7.91
N ALA A 103 -7.01 14.44 8.62
CA ALA A 103 -6.76 15.67 9.37
C ALA A 103 -6.68 16.92 8.48
N PHE A 104 -6.13 16.78 7.27
CA PHE A 104 -6.11 17.88 6.26
C PHE A 104 -7.43 18.02 5.48
N GLY A 105 -8.50 17.33 5.88
CA GLY A 105 -9.80 17.38 5.19
C GLY A 105 -9.80 16.70 3.81
N ARG A 106 -8.81 15.87 3.54
CA ARG A 106 -8.63 15.17 2.27
C ARG A 106 -8.99 13.67 2.36
N GLY A 107 -9.50 13.22 3.48
CA GLY A 107 -9.98 11.87 3.77
C GLY A 107 -11.24 11.90 4.61
N SER A 108 -11.86 10.75 4.82
CA SER A 108 -13.03 10.60 5.68
C SER A 108 -12.65 9.90 6.98
N TRP A 109 -12.97 10.51 8.11
CA TRP A 109 -12.76 9.89 9.42
C TRP A 109 -13.57 8.60 9.57
N ASN A 110 -14.81 8.57 9.09
CA ASN A 110 -15.66 7.39 9.20
C ASN A 110 -15.14 6.22 8.36
N ALA A 111 -14.56 6.50 7.18
CA ALA A 111 -14.01 5.49 6.30
C ALA A 111 -12.58 5.07 6.66
N LEU A 112 -11.93 5.73 7.63
CA LEU A 112 -10.52 5.51 7.96
C LEU A 112 -10.19 4.03 8.22
N GLY A 113 -11.07 3.30 8.92
CA GLY A 113 -10.86 1.88 9.18
C GLY A 113 -10.90 1.04 7.91
N VAL A 114 -11.86 1.30 7.02
CA VAL A 114 -11.97 0.61 5.73
C VAL A 114 -10.78 0.94 4.84
N ASP A 115 -10.40 2.22 4.76
CA ASP A 115 -9.26 2.68 3.97
C ASP A 115 -7.94 2.08 4.50
N ALA A 116 -7.76 1.96 5.83
CA ALA A 116 -6.59 1.33 6.42
C ALA A 116 -6.45 -0.16 6.03
N LEU A 117 -7.57 -0.88 5.97
CA LEU A 117 -7.58 -2.26 5.51
C LEU A 117 -7.33 -2.36 4.01
N LEU A 118 -7.99 -1.53 3.20
CA LEU A 118 -8.00 -1.62 1.75
C LEU A 118 -6.73 -1.03 1.12
N VAL A 119 -6.25 0.12 1.63
CA VAL A 119 -5.19 0.92 0.99
C VAL A 119 -3.83 0.75 1.68
N ALA A 120 -3.81 0.33 2.96
CA ALA A 120 -2.55 0.08 3.67
C ALA A 120 -2.31 -1.42 3.92
N ALA A 121 -3.26 -2.14 4.53
CA ALA A 121 -3.04 -3.52 4.94
C ALA A 121 -3.05 -4.50 3.76
N LEU A 122 -4.02 -4.39 2.85
CA LEU A 122 -4.15 -5.29 1.70
C LEU A 122 -2.91 -5.24 0.78
N PRO A 123 -2.46 -4.06 0.28
CA PRO A 123 -1.28 -4.01 -0.58
C PRO A 123 -0.01 -4.45 0.13
N ALA A 124 0.13 -4.13 1.43
CA ALA A 124 1.25 -4.63 2.22
C ALA A 124 1.22 -6.16 2.37
N ALA A 125 0.03 -6.76 2.59
CA ALA A 125 -0.11 -8.21 2.68
C ALA A 125 0.22 -8.92 1.37
N VAL A 126 -0.25 -8.37 0.24
CA VAL A 126 0.06 -8.93 -1.09
C VAL A 126 1.55 -8.81 -1.38
N SER A 127 2.16 -7.63 -1.20
CA SER A 127 3.60 -7.43 -1.41
C SER A 127 4.44 -8.34 -0.52
N TRP A 128 4.10 -8.45 0.78
CA TRP A 128 4.77 -9.34 1.72
C TRP A 128 4.59 -10.82 1.36
N GLY A 129 3.38 -11.21 0.93
CA GLY A 129 3.10 -12.56 0.47
C GLY A 129 3.91 -12.94 -0.76
N VAL A 130 4.02 -12.03 -1.74
CA VAL A 130 4.88 -12.21 -2.92
C VAL A 130 6.33 -12.37 -2.49
N PHE A 131 6.83 -11.50 -1.61
CA PHE A 131 8.19 -11.61 -1.08
C PHE A 131 8.44 -12.98 -0.43
N CYS A 132 7.58 -13.43 0.47
CA CYS A 132 7.71 -14.72 1.12
C CYS A 132 7.63 -15.90 0.12
N LEU A 133 6.79 -15.79 -0.89
CA LEU A 133 6.64 -16.82 -1.93
C LEU A 133 7.90 -16.95 -2.78
N LEU A 134 8.42 -15.82 -3.26
CA LEU A 134 9.62 -15.80 -4.09
C LEU A 134 10.86 -16.22 -3.30
N ASP A 135 10.98 -15.77 -2.06
CA ASP A 135 12.09 -16.13 -1.17
C ASP A 135 12.17 -17.62 -0.88
N ARG A 136 11.03 -18.32 -0.89
CA ARG A 136 10.96 -19.78 -0.65
C ARG A 136 11.18 -20.63 -1.88
N HIS A 137 10.77 -20.16 -3.07
CA HIS A 137 10.64 -21.00 -4.26
C HIS A 137 11.58 -20.61 -5.40
N LEU A 138 12.13 -19.40 -5.41
CA LEU A 138 13.03 -18.93 -6.45
C LEU A 138 14.46 -18.74 -5.92
N PRO A 139 15.47 -18.85 -6.80
CA PRO A 139 16.84 -18.61 -6.41
C PRO A 139 17.04 -17.16 -5.96
N ASN A 140 17.86 -16.98 -4.92
CA ASN A 140 18.22 -15.67 -4.40
C ASN A 140 19.08 -14.92 -5.41
N HIS A 141 18.46 -14.20 -6.31
CA HIS A 141 19.09 -13.45 -7.38
C HIS A 141 18.60 -12.01 -7.39
N PHE A 142 19.50 -11.07 -7.64
CA PHE A 142 19.20 -9.64 -7.71
C PHE A 142 17.99 -9.34 -8.63
N PHE A 143 17.99 -9.91 -9.85
CA PHE A 143 16.87 -9.70 -10.77
C PHE A 143 15.57 -10.33 -10.29
N VAL A 144 15.61 -11.47 -9.62
CA VAL A 144 14.41 -12.08 -9.00
C VAL A 144 13.87 -11.16 -7.92
N TYR A 145 14.73 -10.58 -7.10
CA TYR A 145 14.32 -9.63 -6.07
C TYR A 145 13.68 -8.37 -6.68
N VAL A 146 14.37 -7.71 -7.62
CA VAL A 146 13.91 -6.44 -8.21
C VAL A 146 12.65 -6.63 -9.06
N LEU A 147 12.67 -7.60 -9.99
CA LEU A 147 11.53 -7.83 -10.87
C LEU A 147 10.37 -8.51 -10.14
N GLY A 148 10.67 -9.50 -9.32
CA GLY A 148 9.63 -10.25 -8.61
C GLY A 148 8.96 -9.41 -7.52
N ASN A 149 9.74 -8.85 -6.60
CA ASN A 149 9.18 -8.11 -5.47
C ASN A 149 8.91 -6.64 -5.81
N GLY A 150 9.90 -5.96 -6.42
CA GLY A 150 9.81 -4.54 -6.73
C GLY A 150 8.80 -4.23 -7.83
N PHE A 151 8.79 -5.01 -8.90
CA PHE A 151 7.92 -4.76 -10.05
C PHE A 151 6.60 -5.54 -9.95
N PHE A 152 6.64 -6.88 -10.03
CA PHE A 152 5.41 -7.69 -10.01
C PHE A 152 4.68 -7.68 -8.67
N GLY A 153 5.41 -7.65 -7.55
CA GLY A 153 4.82 -7.52 -6.22
C GLY A 153 4.05 -6.21 -6.05
N ALA A 154 4.59 -5.11 -6.58
CA ALA A 154 3.90 -3.82 -6.58
C ALA A 154 2.68 -3.82 -7.51
N ALA A 155 2.80 -4.37 -8.72
CA ALA A 155 1.67 -4.50 -9.64
C ALA A 155 0.51 -5.30 -9.02
N LEU A 156 0.82 -6.47 -8.45
CA LEU A 156 -0.18 -7.34 -7.84
C LEU A 156 -0.84 -6.68 -6.61
N SER A 157 -0.09 -5.94 -5.81
CA SER A 157 -0.64 -5.25 -4.64
C SER A 157 -1.64 -4.17 -5.03
N VAL A 158 -1.36 -3.40 -6.10
CA VAL A 158 -2.30 -2.37 -6.60
C VAL A 158 -3.47 -3.00 -7.35
N ALA A 159 -3.25 -4.04 -8.13
CA ALA A 159 -4.33 -4.80 -8.76
C ALA A 159 -5.32 -5.33 -7.70
N ALA A 160 -4.80 -5.84 -6.57
CA ALA A 160 -5.63 -6.30 -5.46
C ALA A 160 -6.46 -5.16 -4.86
N ILE A 161 -5.91 -3.95 -4.70
CA ILE A 161 -6.70 -2.78 -4.27
C ILE A 161 -7.84 -2.49 -5.26
N GLY A 162 -7.54 -2.43 -6.55
CA GLY A 162 -8.54 -2.17 -7.60
C GLY A 162 -9.68 -3.19 -7.58
N LEU A 163 -9.35 -4.47 -7.52
CA LEU A 163 -10.32 -5.56 -7.44
C LEU A 163 -11.12 -5.54 -6.13
N ALA A 164 -10.46 -5.32 -4.98
CA ALA A 164 -11.13 -5.26 -3.70
C ALA A 164 -12.05 -4.03 -3.58
N THR A 165 -11.64 -2.88 -4.13
CA THR A 165 -12.50 -1.69 -4.20
C THR A 165 -13.72 -1.95 -5.09
N THR A 166 -13.54 -2.60 -6.23
CA THR A 166 -14.64 -3.02 -7.12
C THR A 166 -15.62 -3.90 -6.36
N ALA A 167 -15.14 -4.94 -5.70
CA ALA A 167 -15.97 -5.86 -4.92
C ALA A 167 -16.70 -5.14 -3.77
N LEU A 168 -15.98 -4.30 -3.03
CA LEU A 168 -16.54 -3.54 -1.92
C LEU A 168 -17.68 -2.61 -2.38
N MET A 169 -17.45 -1.84 -3.44
CA MET A 169 -18.45 -0.89 -3.97
C MET A 169 -19.68 -1.59 -4.56
N ALA A 170 -19.47 -2.73 -5.22
CA ALA A 170 -20.57 -3.54 -5.76
C ALA A 170 -21.40 -4.17 -4.61
N LEU A 171 -20.75 -4.76 -3.61
CA LEU A 171 -21.41 -5.37 -2.46
C LEU A 171 -22.16 -4.34 -1.59
N ALA A 172 -21.62 -3.14 -1.48
CA ALA A 172 -22.26 -2.03 -0.79
C ALA A 172 -23.45 -1.43 -1.57
N GLY A 173 -23.65 -1.84 -2.83
CA GLY A 173 -24.68 -1.25 -3.70
C GLY A 173 -24.38 0.21 -4.11
N ALA A 174 -23.16 0.69 -3.90
CA ALA A 174 -22.77 2.07 -4.21
C ALA A 174 -22.75 2.35 -5.71
N TYR A 175 -22.34 1.37 -6.50
CA TYR A 175 -22.31 1.45 -7.97
C TYR A 175 -22.68 0.10 -8.59
N PRO A 176 -23.35 0.10 -9.78
CA PRO A 176 -23.60 -1.12 -10.54
C PRO A 176 -22.27 -1.81 -10.91
N LEU A 177 -22.25 -3.14 -10.79
CA LEU A 177 -21.04 -3.93 -11.10
C LEU A 177 -20.56 -3.73 -12.55
N ASP A 178 -21.49 -3.66 -13.50
CA ASP A 178 -21.17 -3.41 -14.92
C ASP A 178 -20.43 -2.07 -15.10
N TYR A 179 -20.89 -1.01 -14.41
CA TYR A 179 -20.23 0.27 -14.41
C TYR A 179 -18.79 0.18 -13.85
N LEU A 180 -18.60 -0.53 -12.73
CA LEU A 180 -17.29 -0.71 -12.11
C LEU A 180 -16.34 -1.48 -13.02
N LEU A 181 -16.80 -2.59 -13.60
CA LEU A 181 -15.99 -3.43 -14.49
C LEU A 181 -15.62 -2.73 -15.79
N THR A 182 -16.44 -1.79 -16.28
CA THR A 182 -16.18 -1.07 -17.52
C THR A 182 -15.35 0.20 -17.31
N HIS A 183 -15.59 0.96 -16.24
CA HIS A 183 -15.06 2.32 -16.09
C HIS A 183 -14.00 2.47 -14.99
N TYR A 184 -13.90 1.55 -14.03
CA TYR A 184 -12.96 1.65 -12.92
C TYR A 184 -11.93 0.53 -12.90
N THR A 185 -12.37 -0.72 -12.88
CA THR A 185 -11.51 -1.89 -12.66
C THR A 185 -10.37 -2.00 -13.67
N PRO A 186 -10.56 -1.82 -14.99
CA PRO A 186 -9.46 -1.91 -15.95
C PRO A 186 -8.38 -0.85 -15.69
N TYR A 187 -8.78 0.34 -15.31
CA TYR A 187 -7.82 1.42 -15.02
C TYR A 187 -7.10 1.19 -13.69
N ALA A 188 -7.82 0.83 -12.63
CA ALA A 188 -7.24 0.56 -11.32
C ALA A 188 -6.34 -0.69 -11.34
N ALA A 189 -6.86 -1.82 -11.84
CA ALA A 189 -6.19 -3.11 -11.78
C ALA A 189 -5.12 -3.33 -12.87
N LEU A 190 -5.16 -2.57 -13.97
CA LEU A 190 -4.15 -2.69 -15.02
C LEU A 190 -3.31 -1.42 -15.14
N LEU A 191 -3.90 -0.27 -15.48
CA LEU A 191 -3.12 0.94 -15.78
C LEU A 191 -2.32 1.43 -14.58
N ILE A 192 -2.98 1.61 -13.43
CA ILE A 192 -2.31 2.10 -12.21
C ILE A 192 -1.36 1.04 -11.66
N SER A 193 -1.70 -0.25 -11.75
CA SER A 193 -0.81 -1.35 -11.34
C SER A 193 0.50 -1.34 -12.14
N TRP A 194 0.46 -1.14 -13.45
CA TRP A 194 1.66 -1.03 -14.27
C TRP A 194 2.47 0.22 -13.94
N ALA A 195 1.82 1.36 -13.77
CA ALA A 195 2.49 2.60 -13.37
C ALA A 195 3.18 2.45 -12.00
N GLU A 196 2.51 1.82 -11.03
CA GLU A 196 3.09 1.48 -9.72
C GLU A 196 4.26 0.49 -9.84
N ALA A 197 4.13 -0.54 -10.68
CA ALA A 197 5.19 -1.50 -10.94
C ALA A 197 6.48 -0.84 -11.40
N PHE A 198 6.38 0.06 -12.39
CA PHE A 198 7.54 0.78 -12.91
C PHE A 198 8.15 1.73 -11.87
N SER A 199 7.32 2.52 -11.19
CA SER A 199 7.81 3.49 -10.20
C SER A 199 8.42 2.80 -8.98
N THR A 200 7.75 1.80 -8.43
CA THR A 200 8.25 1.02 -7.29
C THR A 200 9.45 0.16 -7.70
N GLY A 201 9.38 -0.52 -8.84
CA GLY A 201 10.49 -1.35 -9.35
C GLY A 201 11.75 -0.52 -9.58
N MET A 202 11.63 0.67 -10.15
CA MET A 202 12.77 1.59 -10.32
C MET A 202 13.31 2.07 -8.97
N ALA A 203 12.44 2.48 -8.03
CA ALA A 203 12.84 2.93 -6.71
C ALA A 203 13.58 1.81 -5.95
N ILE A 204 13.05 0.58 -5.96
CA ILE A 204 13.67 -0.60 -5.33
C ILE A 204 15.02 -0.92 -5.98
N THR A 205 15.12 -0.84 -7.33
CA THR A 205 16.40 -1.05 -8.03
C THR A 205 17.46 -0.05 -7.59
N VAL A 206 17.12 1.24 -7.58
CA VAL A 206 18.02 2.30 -7.14
C VAL A 206 18.44 2.10 -5.68
N MET A 207 17.50 1.78 -4.80
CA MET A 207 17.82 1.51 -3.40
C MET A 207 18.68 0.26 -3.23
N ALA A 208 18.39 -0.83 -3.90
CA ALA A 208 19.19 -2.06 -3.82
C ALA A 208 20.64 -1.88 -4.31
N VAL A 209 20.86 -1.01 -5.31
CA VAL A 209 22.20 -0.74 -5.84
C VAL A 209 22.96 0.28 -4.99
N TYR A 210 22.34 1.39 -4.60
CA TYR A 210 23.04 2.51 -3.98
C TYR A 210 22.89 2.59 -2.46
N ARG A 211 21.81 2.04 -1.92
CA ARG A 211 21.45 2.11 -0.49
C ARG A 211 20.76 0.82 -0.02
N PRO A 212 21.41 -0.35 -0.16
CA PRO A 212 20.82 -1.64 0.22
C PRO A 212 20.34 -1.67 1.68
N ALA A 213 21.02 -0.97 2.58
CA ALA A 213 20.63 -0.84 3.98
C ALA A 213 19.25 -0.16 4.21
N TRP A 214 18.64 0.45 3.19
CA TRP A 214 17.30 0.99 3.24
C TRP A 214 16.20 -0.06 3.04
N LEU A 215 16.58 -1.24 2.54
CA LEU A 215 15.68 -2.35 2.25
C LEU A 215 15.90 -3.46 3.28
N GLU A 216 15.02 -3.59 4.27
CA GLU A 216 15.15 -4.65 5.28
C GLU A 216 14.94 -6.06 4.71
N THR A 217 14.30 -6.15 3.55
CA THR A 217 14.06 -7.42 2.84
C THR A 217 15.19 -7.80 1.88
N PHE A 218 16.18 -6.93 1.67
CA PHE A 218 17.31 -7.17 0.78
C PHE A 218 18.61 -7.39 1.59
N ASP A 219 19.33 -8.45 1.24
CA ASP A 219 20.63 -8.78 1.84
C ASP A 219 21.66 -8.99 0.72
N ASP A 220 22.70 -8.15 0.70
CA ASP A 220 23.78 -8.21 -0.29
C ASP A 220 24.46 -9.59 -0.33
N ALA A 221 24.69 -10.20 0.84
CA ALA A 221 25.32 -11.51 0.91
C ALA A 221 24.42 -12.59 0.27
N LYS A 222 23.10 -12.45 0.46
CA LYS A 222 22.12 -13.39 -0.06
C LYS A 222 21.89 -13.25 -1.58
N TYR A 223 21.82 -12.02 -2.09
CA TYR A 223 21.39 -11.74 -3.46
C TYR A 223 22.52 -11.44 -4.44
N LEU A 224 23.73 -11.06 -3.97
CA LEU A 224 24.84 -10.66 -4.83
C LEU A 224 26.10 -11.51 -4.68
N GLN A 225 26.47 -12.00 -3.48
CA GLN A 225 27.79 -12.56 -3.21
C GLN A 225 27.94 -14.07 -3.46
N ASN A 226 26.85 -14.80 -3.64
CA ASN A 226 26.90 -16.27 -3.81
C ASN A 226 26.75 -16.70 -5.29
N LYS A 227 27.40 -15.97 -6.23
CA LYS A 227 27.30 -16.26 -7.67
C LYS A 227 28.62 -16.11 -8.37
#